data_43b38e0a4b7041d8d9dbbffd876124cf
#
_entry.id   43b38e0a4b7041d8d9dbbffd876124cf
#
_cell.length_a   1.000
_cell.length_b   1.000
_cell.length_c   1.000
_cell.angle_alpha   90.00
_cell.angle_beta   90.00
_cell.angle_gamma   90.00
#
_symmetry.space_group_name_H-M   'P 1'
#
loop_
_entity.id
_entity.type
_entity.pdbx_description
1 polymer ?
#
loop_
_entity_poly.entity_id
_entity_poly.type
_entity_poly.pdbx_seq_one_letter_code
_entity_poly.pdbx_strand_id
1 'polypeptide(L)'
;KILVPSEIAAKASMIPNLEVYGVSTLEEAIKFFSDVEFAKSTHFNATHELFSNVIEISGKRYVPNLNFELDFKDVLGQERAKRACIIAAVGMHNILFEGSPGSGKSMCAKRLVYIMAPQSLEEVLKSAAYRSLNLQDSEFTSTRAFRSPHHTSTKSSIFGGGSNVAKIGEIALANGGVLFFDEFPHF
;
A
#
# COMPACT_ATOMS: atom_id res chain seq x y z
N LYS A 1 5.53 -18.44 -13.47
CA LYS A 1 4.26 -18.75 -14.17
C LYS A 1 3.20 -19.11 -13.16
N ILE A 2 2.01 -18.53 -13.31
CA ILE A 2 0.84 -18.89 -12.48
C ILE A 2 -0.36 -19.16 -13.39
N LEU A 3 -1.22 -20.07 -12.96
CA LEU A 3 -2.53 -20.34 -13.54
C LEU A 3 -3.59 -19.85 -12.55
N VAL A 4 -4.50 -18.99 -12.99
CA VAL A 4 -5.51 -18.35 -12.14
C VAL A 4 -6.87 -18.36 -12.83
N PRO A 5 -7.96 -18.14 -12.10
CA PRO A 5 -9.27 -17.88 -12.71
C PRO A 5 -9.21 -16.69 -13.68
N SER A 6 -9.85 -16.81 -14.84
CA SER A 6 -9.85 -15.78 -15.90
C SER A 6 -10.32 -14.41 -15.40
N GLU A 7 -11.24 -14.38 -14.44
CA GLU A 7 -11.78 -13.15 -13.83
C GLU A 7 -10.72 -12.27 -13.17
N ILE A 8 -9.67 -12.88 -12.61
CA ILE A 8 -8.58 -12.17 -11.91
C ILE A 8 -7.29 -12.12 -12.72
N ALA A 9 -7.23 -12.82 -13.86
CA ALA A 9 -6.02 -12.96 -14.66
C ALA A 9 -5.49 -11.61 -15.16
N ALA A 10 -6.37 -10.71 -15.61
CA ALA A 10 -5.99 -9.37 -16.04
C ALA A 10 -5.31 -8.58 -14.91
N LYS A 11 -5.85 -8.63 -13.69
CA LYS A 11 -5.26 -7.95 -12.53
C LYS A 11 -3.94 -8.59 -12.09
N ALA A 12 -3.87 -9.91 -12.10
CA ALA A 12 -2.66 -10.64 -11.76
C ALA A 12 -1.52 -10.36 -12.76
N SER A 13 -1.84 -10.21 -14.05
CA SER A 13 -0.85 -9.93 -15.11
C SER A 13 -0.23 -8.53 -15.03
N MET A 14 -0.84 -7.60 -14.28
CA MET A 14 -0.25 -6.28 -13.99
C MET A 14 0.98 -6.36 -13.07
N ILE A 15 1.19 -7.49 -12.38
CA ILE A 15 2.33 -7.69 -11.49
C ILE A 15 3.59 -7.91 -12.34
N PRO A 16 4.63 -7.08 -12.18
CA PRO A 16 5.85 -7.19 -13.00
C PRO A 16 6.54 -8.55 -12.86
N ASN A 17 7.02 -9.08 -13.98
CA ASN A 17 7.74 -10.36 -14.08
C ASN A 17 6.92 -11.60 -13.71
N LEU A 18 5.61 -11.52 -13.78
CA LEU A 18 4.70 -12.63 -13.55
C LEU A 18 4.06 -13.04 -14.88
N GLU A 19 4.33 -14.26 -15.34
CA GLU A 19 3.61 -14.85 -16.46
C GLU A 19 2.29 -15.44 -15.96
N VAL A 20 1.17 -14.86 -16.41
CA VAL A 20 -0.17 -15.20 -15.94
C VAL A 20 -0.98 -15.86 -17.03
N TYR A 21 -1.62 -16.95 -16.71
CA TYR A 21 -2.52 -17.70 -17.57
C TYR A 21 -3.89 -17.80 -16.90
N GLY A 22 -4.95 -17.47 -17.64
CA GLY A 22 -6.33 -17.47 -17.11
C GLY A 22 -7.14 -18.62 -17.66
N VAL A 23 -7.80 -19.36 -16.79
CA VAL A 23 -8.75 -20.43 -17.16
C VAL A 23 -10.04 -20.28 -16.36
N SER A 24 -11.16 -20.69 -16.96
CA SER A 24 -12.48 -20.52 -16.36
C SER A 24 -13.04 -21.82 -15.78
N THR A 25 -12.54 -22.96 -16.24
CA THR A 25 -13.01 -24.28 -15.80
C THR A 25 -11.85 -25.24 -15.48
N LEU A 26 -12.15 -26.30 -14.72
CA LEU A 26 -11.18 -27.34 -14.44
C LEU A 26 -10.76 -28.09 -15.74
N GLU A 27 -11.64 -28.23 -16.68
CA GLU A 27 -11.36 -28.83 -17.98
C GLU A 27 -10.34 -28.02 -18.79
N GLU A 28 -10.49 -26.69 -18.81
CA GLU A 28 -9.50 -25.79 -19.38
C GLU A 28 -8.16 -25.83 -18.66
N ALA A 29 -8.16 -25.98 -17.33
CA ALA A 29 -6.93 -26.15 -16.56
C ALA A 29 -6.20 -27.45 -16.94
N ILE A 30 -6.92 -28.55 -17.14
CA ILE A 30 -6.33 -29.81 -17.61
C ILE A 30 -5.79 -29.65 -19.03
N LYS A 31 -6.55 -29.02 -19.91
CA LYS A 31 -6.15 -28.75 -21.30
C LYS A 31 -4.89 -27.87 -21.39
N PHE A 32 -4.76 -26.89 -20.48
CA PHE A 32 -3.57 -26.04 -20.39
C PHE A 32 -2.26 -26.83 -20.27
N PHE A 33 -2.25 -27.96 -19.55
CA PHE A 33 -1.07 -28.81 -19.40
C PHE A 33 -0.84 -29.79 -20.55
N SER A 34 -1.85 -30.06 -21.36
CA SER A 34 -1.77 -31.02 -22.47
C SER A 34 -1.67 -30.41 -23.85
N ASP A 35 -2.09 -29.15 -24.02
CA ASP A 35 -2.16 -28.45 -25.29
C ASP A 35 -1.38 -27.12 -25.25
N VAL A 36 -0.25 -27.09 -25.92
CA VAL A 36 0.65 -25.93 -25.93
C VAL A 36 0.02 -24.71 -26.62
N GLU A 37 -0.79 -24.91 -27.66
CA GLU A 37 -1.43 -23.79 -28.37
C GLU A 37 -2.57 -23.20 -27.52
N PHE A 38 -3.32 -24.05 -26.84
CA PHE A 38 -4.32 -23.60 -25.88
C PHE A 38 -3.65 -22.82 -24.74
N ALA A 39 -2.54 -23.30 -24.17
CA ALA A 39 -1.81 -22.62 -23.12
C ALA A 39 -1.36 -21.22 -23.56
N LYS A 40 -0.88 -21.04 -24.79
CA LYS A 40 -0.54 -19.71 -25.32
C LYS A 40 -1.75 -18.78 -25.44
N SER A 41 -2.91 -19.30 -25.83
CA SER A 41 -4.14 -18.50 -25.97
C SER A 41 -4.71 -17.99 -24.65
N THR A 42 -4.37 -18.63 -23.53
CA THR A 42 -4.81 -18.24 -22.18
C THR A 42 -3.86 -17.27 -21.47
N HIS A 43 -2.78 -16.84 -22.15
CA HIS A 43 -1.79 -15.91 -21.61
C HIS A 43 -2.36 -14.49 -21.50
N PHE A 44 -2.25 -13.90 -20.32
CA PHE A 44 -2.61 -12.52 -20.05
C PHE A 44 -1.35 -11.66 -19.92
N ASN A 45 -1.35 -10.52 -20.61
CA ASN A 45 -0.28 -9.55 -20.54
C ASN A 45 -0.87 -8.15 -20.42
N ALA A 46 -0.99 -7.66 -19.19
CA ALA A 46 -1.38 -6.29 -18.88
C ALA A 46 -0.25 -5.61 -18.11
N THR A 47 -0.05 -4.33 -18.36
CA THR A 47 0.89 -3.48 -17.62
C THR A 47 0.11 -2.42 -16.87
N HIS A 48 0.52 -2.16 -15.63
CA HIS A 48 -0.02 -1.05 -14.86
C HIS A 48 0.94 0.14 -14.98
N GLU A 49 0.41 1.34 -15.22
CA GLU A 49 1.22 2.56 -15.42
C GLU A 49 2.20 2.82 -14.27
N LEU A 50 1.79 2.49 -13.06
CA LEU A 50 2.63 2.60 -11.86
C LEU A 50 3.96 1.88 -12.00
N PHE A 51 3.99 0.74 -12.68
CA PHE A 51 5.20 -0.07 -12.83
C PHE A 51 6.05 0.30 -14.05
N SER A 52 5.61 1.26 -14.87
CA SER A 52 6.39 1.78 -15.99
C SER A 52 7.57 2.67 -15.54
N ASN A 53 7.47 3.25 -14.35
CA ASN A 53 8.45 4.18 -13.79
C ASN A 53 9.27 3.59 -12.63
N VAL A 54 9.40 2.27 -12.58
CA VAL A 54 10.20 1.60 -11.54
C VAL A 54 11.67 1.96 -11.71
N ILE A 55 12.30 2.38 -10.60
CA ILE A 55 13.73 2.67 -10.53
C ILE A 55 14.43 1.56 -9.75
N GLU A 56 15.65 1.22 -10.15
CA GLU A 56 16.47 0.24 -9.45
C GLU A 56 17.62 0.94 -8.70
N ILE A 57 17.70 0.68 -7.39
CA ILE A 57 18.76 1.20 -6.52
C ILE A 57 19.33 0.04 -5.71
N SER A 58 20.61 -0.23 -5.86
CA SER A 58 21.30 -1.31 -5.13
C SER A 58 20.62 -2.67 -5.26
N GLY A 59 20.13 -3.02 -6.44
CA GLY A 59 19.46 -4.29 -6.72
C GLY A 59 18.02 -4.40 -6.18
N LYS A 60 17.48 -3.32 -5.62
CA LYS A 60 16.08 -3.24 -5.20
C LYS A 60 15.29 -2.32 -6.12
N ARG A 61 14.08 -2.71 -6.45
CA ARG A 61 13.17 -1.96 -7.32
C ARG A 61 12.23 -1.13 -6.47
N TYR A 62 12.15 0.18 -6.78
CA TYR A 62 11.32 1.16 -6.11
C TYR A 62 10.34 1.78 -7.07
N VAL A 63 9.16 2.09 -6.57
CA VAL A 63 8.08 2.77 -7.29
C VAL A 63 8.01 4.20 -6.78
N PRO A 64 8.51 5.20 -7.54
CA PRO A 64 8.49 6.59 -7.10
C PRO A 64 7.05 7.08 -7.02
N ASN A 65 6.75 7.85 -5.98
CA ASN A 65 5.50 8.58 -5.91
C ASN A 65 5.62 9.83 -6.78
N LEU A 66 4.74 9.96 -7.76
CA LEU A 66 4.67 11.13 -8.65
C LEU A 66 3.43 12.01 -8.37
N ASN A 67 2.57 11.57 -7.46
CA ASN A 67 1.37 12.31 -7.08
C ASN A 67 1.51 12.82 -5.63
N PHE A 68 1.56 14.13 -5.47
CA PHE A 68 1.70 14.81 -4.19
C PHE A 68 0.46 15.66 -3.93
N GLU A 69 -0.56 15.06 -3.32
CA GLU A 69 -1.80 15.76 -2.96
C GLU A 69 -1.58 16.80 -1.87
N LEU A 70 -0.60 16.59 -0.98
CA LEU A 70 -0.25 17.49 0.10
C LEU A 70 1.26 17.78 0.10
N ASP A 71 1.62 19.03 0.41
CA ASP A 71 3.01 19.47 0.46
C ASP A 71 3.29 20.21 1.78
N PHE A 72 4.50 20.07 2.32
CA PHE A 72 4.95 20.83 3.50
C PHE A 72 5.08 22.32 3.25
N LYS A 73 5.13 22.79 2.00
CA LYS A 73 5.08 24.24 1.68
C LYS A 73 3.78 24.90 2.16
N ASP A 74 2.69 24.14 2.28
CA ASP A 74 1.40 24.63 2.76
C ASP A 74 1.39 24.86 4.29
N VAL A 75 2.38 24.30 5.01
CA VAL A 75 2.55 24.47 6.45
C VAL A 75 3.33 25.77 6.68
N LEU A 76 2.65 26.83 7.07
CA LEU A 76 3.30 28.11 7.35
C LEU A 76 4.02 28.06 8.71
N GLY A 77 5.25 28.52 8.74
CA GLY A 77 6.10 28.44 9.93
C GLY A 77 6.41 27.00 10.36
N GLN A 78 6.45 26.73 11.65
CA GLN A 78 6.66 25.40 12.25
C GLN A 78 7.98 24.72 11.82
N GLU A 79 9.04 25.47 11.63
CA GLU A 79 10.31 24.98 11.06
C GLU A 79 10.93 23.83 11.86
N ARG A 80 10.78 23.85 13.20
CA ARG A 80 11.22 22.74 14.05
C ARG A 80 10.43 21.46 13.80
N ALA A 81 9.10 21.57 13.68
CA ALA A 81 8.24 20.43 13.40
C ALA A 81 8.52 19.88 11.99
N LYS A 82 8.65 20.73 10.97
CA LYS A 82 9.04 20.33 9.61
C LYS A 82 10.37 19.56 9.60
N ARG A 83 11.39 20.08 10.27
CA ARG A 83 12.68 19.40 10.38
C ARG A 83 12.57 18.04 11.08
N ALA A 84 11.80 17.97 12.17
CA ALA A 84 11.53 16.70 12.86
C ALA A 84 10.82 15.70 11.94
N CYS A 85 9.84 16.16 11.15
CA CYS A 85 9.16 15.34 10.15
C CYS A 85 10.12 14.78 9.10
N ILE A 86 11.05 15.59 8.58
CA ILE A 86 12.06 15.14 7.61
C ILE A 86 12.94 14.06 8.22
N ILE A 87 13.42 14.26 9.45
CA ILE A 87 14.26 13.26 10.14
C ILE A 87 13.49 11.97 10.36
N ALA A 88 12.24 12.06 10.83
CA ALA A 88 11.38 10.90 11.06
C ALA A 88 11.09 10.15 9.75
N ALA A 89 10.79 10.87 8.67
CA ALA A 89 10.49 10.26 7.36
C ALA A 89 11.71 9.56 6.76
N VAL A 90 12.89 10.17 6.80
CA VAL A 90 14.13 9.60 6.24
C VAL A 90 14.60 8.39 7.04
N GLY A 91 14.52 8.47 8.37
CA GLY A 91 14.96 7.40 9.26
C GLY A 91 13.88 6.36 9.60
N MET A 92 12.66 6.51 9.08
CA MET A 92 11.49 5.67 9.47
C MET A 92 11.28 5.65 10.99
N HIS A 93 11.49 6.80 11.64
CA HIS A 93 11.39 6.94 13.09
C HIS A 93 9.97 7.26 13.54
N ASN A 94 9.64 6.84 14.74
CA ASN A 94 8.44 7.32 15.43
C ASN A 94 8.60 8.80 15.78
N ILE A 95 7.51 9.56 15.74
CA ILE A 95 7.47 10.97 16.10
C ILE A 95 6.29 11.25 17.03
N LEU A 96 6.51 12.02 18.06
CA LEU A 96 5.46 12.52 18.95
C LEU A 96 5.29 14.02 18.73
N PHE A 97 4.06 14.44 18.45
CA PHE A 97 3.69 15.84 18.37
C PHE A 97 2.98 16.27 19.67
N GLU A 98 3.52 17.23 20.37
CA GLU A 98 2.93 17.87 21.52
C GLU A 98 2.63 19.34 21.23
N GLY A 99 1.49 19.85 21.70
CA GLY A 99 1.10 21.24 21.50
C GLY A 99 -0.40 21.44 21.61
N SER A 100 -0.81 22.71 21.68
CA SER A 100 -2.21 23.13 21.78
C SER A 100 -3.06 22.65 20.60
N PRO A 101 -4.39 22.53 20.75
CA PRO A 101 -5.29 22.35 19.64
C PRO A 101 -5.06 23.43 18.56
N GLY A 102 -5.17 23.04 17.28
CA GLY A 102 -4.96 23.97 16.16
C GLY A 102 -3.47 24.26 15.84
N SER A 103 -2.50 23.72 16.55
CA SER A 103 -1.05 23.96 16.28
C SER A 103 -0.49 23.27 15.03
N GLY A 104 -1.32 22.57 14.24
CA GLY A 104 -0.90 21.94 12.99
C GLY A 104 -0.36 20.52 13.09
N LYS A 105 -0.49 19.83 14.24
CA LYS A 105 0.00 18.45 14.45
C LYS A 105 -0.50 17.47 13.37
N SER A 106 -1.82 17.37 13.20
CA SER A 106 -2.44 16.49 12.21
C SER A 106 -2.13 16.91 10.78
N MET A 107 -1.91 18.21 10.55
CA MET A 107 -1.50 18.75 9.26
C MET A 107 -0.08 18.29 8.89
N CYS A 108 0.85 18.30 9.83
CA CYS A 108 2.20 17.75 9.65
C CYS A 108 2.17 16.23 9.48
N ALA A 109 1.40 15.52 10.31
CA ALA A 109 1.32 14.06 10.26
C ALA A 109 0.84 13.54 8.90
N LYS A 110 -0.21 14.14 8.32
CA LYS A 110 -0.74 13.77 6.99
C LYS A 110 0.26 13.95 5.86
N ARG A 111 1.20 14.87 5.99
CA ARG A 111 2.23 15.16 4.99
C ARG A 111 3.44 14.26 5.04
N LEU A 112 3.62 13.51 6.13
CA LEU A 112 4.76 12.60 6.29
C LEU A 112 4.87 11.60 5.14
N VAL A 113 3.76 11.01 4.71
CA VAL A 113 3.77 9.99 3.64
C VAL A 113 4.33 10.50 2.30
N TYR A 114 4.26 11.81 2.07
CA TYR A 114 4.72 12.43 0.82
C TYR A 114 6.23 12.77 0.83
N ILE A 115 6.88 12.77 2.00
CA ILE A 115 8.33 12.99 2.13
C ILE A 115 9.09 11.72 2.52
N MET A 116 8.38 10.60 2.74
CA MET A 116 9.01 9.30 2.97
C MET A 116 9.67 8.78 1.69
N ALA A 117 10.66 7.90 1.85
CA ALA A 117 11.30 7.22 0.71
C ALA A 117 10.26 6.48 -0.15
N PRO A 118 10.48 6.35 -1.48
CA PRO A 118 9.63 5.56 -2.36
C PRO A 118 9.39 4.15 -1.82
N GLN A 119 8.22 3.58 -2.10
CA GLN A 119 7.96 2.19 -1.76
C GLN A 119 8.77 1.25 -2.66
N SER A 120 9.27 0.17 -2.09
CA SER A 120 9.76 -0.93 -2.92
C SER A 120 8.57 -1.60 -3.64
N LEU A 121 8.85 -2.27 -4.75
CA LEU A 121 7.83 -3.04 -5.45
C LEU A 121 7.15 -4.07 -4.54
N GLU A 122 7.91 -4.70 -3.65
CA GLU A 122 7.39 -5.65 -2.67
C GLU A 122 6.43 -4.97 -1.67
N GLU A 123 6.76 -3.76 -1.18
CA GLU A 123 5.89 -2.98 -0.29
C GLU A 123 4.57 -2.61 -0.97
N VAL A 124 4.61 -2.21 -2.26
CA VAL A 124 3.40 -1.90 -3.05
C VAL A 124 2.49 -3.12 -3.16
N LEU A 125 3.05 -4.27 -3.54
CA LEU A 125 2.28 -5.52 -3.68
C LEU A 125 1.70 -5.98 -2.34
N LYS A 126 2.47 -5.89 -1.26
CA LYS A 126 2.03 -6.24 0.09
C LYS A 126 0.91 -5.35 0.60
N SER A 127 1.01 -4.04 0.37
CA SER A 127 -0.04 -3.08 0.70
C SER A 127 -1.34 -3.36 -0.06
N ALA A 128 -1.25 -3.67 -1.36
CA ALA A 128 -2.40 -4.05 -2.17
C ALA A 128 -3.04 -5.36 -1.67
N ALA A 129 -2.23 -6.36 -1.28
CA ALA A 129 -2.71 -7.61 -0.71
C ALA A 129 -3.48 -7.39 0.61
N TYR A 130 -2.96 -6.57 1.52
CA TYR A 130 -3.66 -6.25 2.77
C TYR A 130 -5.01 -5.55 2.54
N ARG A 131 -5.08 -4.63 1.57
CA ARG A 131 -6.35 -3.97 1.22
C ARG A 131 -7.35 -4.96 0.62
N SER A 132 -6.90 -5.84 -0.26
CA SER A 132 -7.73 -6.90 -0.86
C SER A 132 -8.34 -7.83 0.18
N LEU A 133 -7.57 -8.25 1.17
CA LEU A 133 -8.04 -9.10 2.27
C LEU A 133 -9.10 -8.40 3.14
N ASN A 134 -9.13 -7.08 3.15
CA ASN A 134 -10.13 -6.28 3.88
C ASN A 134 -11.32 -5.85 3.01
N LEU A 135 -11.48 -6.45 1.82
CA LEU A 135 -12.51 -6.13 0.82
C LEU A 135 -12.50 -4.63 0.40
N GLN A 136 -11.37 -3.97 0.58
CA GLN A 136 -11.13 -2.62 0.09
C GLN A 136 -10.59 -2.70 -1.34
N ASP A 137 -10.69 -1.58 -2.05
CA ASP A 137 -10.09 -1.50 -3.37
C ASP A 137 -8.58 -1.80 -3.28
N SER A 138 -8.15 -2.77 -4.08
CA SER A 138 -6.79 -3.28 -4.11
C SER A 138 -5.98 -2.71 -5.27
N GLU A 139 -6.29 -1.47 -5.71
CA GLU A 139 -5.47 -0.78 -6.70
C GLU A 139 -4.03 -0.62 -6.20
N PHE A 140 -3.09 -0.74 -7.13
CA PHE A 140 -1.70 -0.46 -6.82
C PHE A 140 -1.50 1.06 -6.64
N THR A 141 -0.78 1.46 -5.61
CA THR A 141 -0.46 2.87 -5.37
C THR A 141 1.00 3.05 -4.94
N SER A 142 1.63 4.10 -5.44
CA SER A 142 2.97 4.52 -4.99
C SER A 142 2.94 5.33 -3.70
N THR A 143 1.79 5.89 -3.33
CA THR A 143 1.66 6.66 -2.09
C THR A 143 1.61 5.73 -0.90
N ARG A 144 2.44 5.97 0.11
CA ARG A 144 2.43 5.22 1.36
C ARG A 144 1.13 5.41 2.11
N ALA A 145 0.67 4.38 2.79
CA ALA A 145 -0.58 4.43 3.55
C ALA A 145 -0.50 5.46 4.69
N PHE A 146 -1.54 6.27 4.83
CA PHE A 146 -1.81 7.07 6.03
C PHE A 146 -3.07 6.55 6.70
N ARG A 147 -2.94 6.04 7.92
CA ARG A 147 -4.07 5.51 8.69
C ARG A 147 -4.20 6.31 9.98
N SER A 148 -5.42 6.75 10.28
CA SER A 148 -5.71 7.53 11.48
C SER A 148 -6.99 6.98 12.13
N PRO A 149 -6.88 5.90 12.92
CA PRO A 149 -8.03 5.38 13.65
C PRO A 149 -8.55 6.41 14.64
N HIS A 150 -9.85 6.44 14.84
CA HIS A 150 -10.46 7.29 15.86
C HIS A 150 -10.23 6.69 17.23
N HIS A 151 -10.12 7.49 18.29
CA HIS A 151 -9.90 7.03 19.67
C HIS A 151 -11.01 6.07 20.17
N THR A 152 -12.22 6.13 19.60
CA THR A 152 -13.32 5.19 19.89
C THR A 152 -13.23 3.88 19.12
N SER A 153 -12.20 3.68 18.29
CA SER A 153 -12.04 2.46 17.53
C SER A 153 -11.85 1.26 18.45
N THR A 154 -12.46 0.12 18.08
CA THR A 154 -12.31 -1.11 18.86
C THR A 154 -10.90 -1.69 18.74
N LYS A 155 -10.47 -2.46 19.74
CA LYS A 155 -9.19 -3.18 19.68
C LYS A 155 -9.08 -4.06 18.43
N SER A 156 -10.17 -4.73 18.05
CA SER A 156 -10.21 -5.57 16.84
C SER A 156 -10.08 -4.75 15.55
N SER A 157 -10.57 -3.51 15.51
CA SER A 157 -10.34 -2.62 14.37
C SER A 157 -8.88 -2.19 14.26
N ILE A 158 -8.22 -1.94 15.39
CA ILE A 158 -6.82 -1.46 15.42
C ILE A 158 -5.85 -2.63 15.14
N PHE A 159 -5.97 -3.72 15.88
CA PHE A 159 -5.04 -4.85 15.84
C PHE A 159 -5.44 -5.92 14.82
N GLY A 160 -6.67 -5.91 14.35
CA GLY A 160 -7.25 -6.97 13.53
C GLY A 160 -7.88 -8.08 14.37
N GLY A 161 -8.54 -9.00 13.70
CA GLY A 161 -9.27 -10.11 14.30
C GLY A 161 -10.77 -10.01 14.07
N GLY A 162 -11.53 -10.86 14.71
CA GLY A 162 -13.00 -10.94 14.61
C GLY A 162 -13.49 -12.34 14.98
N SER A 163 -14.70 -12.43 15.52
CA SER A 163 -15.27 -13.72 15.94
C SER A 163 -15.80 -14.56 14.77
N ASN A 164 -16.34 -13.95 13.74
CA ASN A 164 -16.93 -14.65 12.60
C ASN A 164 -16.06 -14.58 11.34
N VAL A 165 -15.54 -13.39 11.03
CA VAL A 165 -14.63 -13.15 9.91
C VAL A 165 -13.46 -12.34 10.43
N ALA A 166 -12.26 -12.90 10.33
CA ALA A 166 -11.04 -12.18 10.70
C ALA A 166 -10.80 -11.03 9.70
N LYS A 167 -10.69 -9.81 10.23
CA LYS A 167 -10.37 -8.61 9.44
C LYS A 167 -8.95 -8.13 9.77
N ILE A 168 -8.32 -7.55 8.80
CA ILE A 168 -7.02 -6.89 8.96
C ILE A 168 -7.24 -5.56 9.68
N GLY A 169 -6.44 -5.30 10.72
CA GLY A 169 -6.52 -4.06 11.49
C GLY A 169 -5.73 -2.91 10.88
N GLU A 170 -5.96 -1.71 11.44
CA GLU A 170 -5.33 -0.46 11.00
C GLU A 170 -3.80 -0.51 11.06
N ILE A 171 -3.22 -1.23 12.02
CA ILE A 171 -1.77 -1.43 12.14
C ILE A 171 -1.21 -2.12 10.89
N ALA A 172 -1.85 -3.21 10.45
CA ALA A 172 -1.39 -3.93 9.27
C ALA A 172 -1.65 -3.14 7.98
N LEU A 173 -2.77 -2.40 7.90
CA LEU A 173 -3.09 -1.52 6.76
C LEU A 173 -2.13 -0.32 6.67
N ALA A 174 -1.53 0.10 7.80
CA ALA A 174 -0.51 1.16 7.84
C ALA A 174 0.91 0.65 7.52
N ASN A 175 1.08 -0.64 7.24
CA ASN A 175 2.40 -1.24 7.04
C ASN A 175 3.22 -0.49 5.97
N GLY A 176 4.44 -0.10 6.32
CA GLY A 176 5.32 0.69 5.45
C GLY A 176 4.90 2.15 5.26
N GLY A 177 3.87 2.62 5.96
CA GLY A 177 3.34 3.97 5.91
C GLY A 177 3.33 4.64 7.29
N VAL A 178 2.28 5.41 7.55
CA VAL A 178 2.10 6.17 8.80
C VAL A 178 0.81 5.73 9.49
N LEU A 179 0.93 5.31 10.73
CA LEU A 179 -0.18 5.12 11.66
C LEU A 179 -0.19 6.30 12.63
N PHE A 180 -1.20 7.14 12.51
CA PHE A 180 -1.32 8.36 13.30
C PHE A 180 -2.43 8.19 14.36
N PHE A 181 -2.05 8.30 15.63
CA PHE A 181 -2.99 8.34 16.73
C PHE A 181 -3.17 9.80 17.18
N ASP A 182 -4.29 10.40 16.82
CA ASP A 182 -4.66 11.71 17.35
C ASP A 182 -5.21 11.53 18.75
N GLU A 183 -4.88 12.42 19.67
CA GLU A 183 -5.26 12.31 21.10
C GLU A 183 -4.82 10.97 21.73
N PHE A 184 -3.56 10.57 21.49
CA PHE A 184 -2.98 9.30 21.92
C PHE A 184 -3.32 8.85 23.36
N PRO A 185 -3.43 9.72 24.38
CA PRO A 185 -3.81 9.31 25.73
C PRO A 185 -5.22 8.71 25.87
N HIS A 186 -6.05 8.82 24.82
CA HIS A 186 -7.43 8.29 24.84
C HIS A 186 -7.55 6.88 24.21
N PHE A 187 -6.45 6.28 23.76
CA PHE A 187 -6.41 4.92 23.19
C PHE A 187 -6.18 3.82 24.22
#